data_6efa674126756d99a531bd373d282ac7
#
_entry.id   6efa674126756d99a531bd373d282ac7
#
_cell.length_a   1.000
_cell.length_b   1.000
_cell.length_c   1.000
_cell.angle_alpha   90.00
_cell.angle_beta   90.00
_cell.angle_gamma   90.00
#
_symmetry.space_group_name_H-M   'P 1'
#
loop_
_entity.id
_entity.type
_entity.pdbx_description
1 polymer ?
#
loop_
_entity_poly.entity_id
_entity_poly.type
_entity_poly.pdbx_seq_one_letter_code
_entity_poly.pdbx_strand_id
1 'polypeptide(L)'
;MLLRASYWTWKIINGKNIPEAMPTGYFMLDGECAYNCSYCTHARDSSSDSKFLSRISWKEIDVESLLNGLDNFKRLCFQVVNYNGAIEDAKTLAKRVREKNKDIAISISTRILDKSDIDAFFEVGVSNLGIAIDVADSTLHKRYRGWELNYTLELIQYGAQRYPSRITTHLIVGLGETDRDILKIFEKMKALGVEIALFAFTPVKGTKLEHARMPSLERYRKIQILRYLMFDKDQTVHAEFDEHDNISKLVYDQTLDSTLDISNAFLTSGCKDCTRPFYNDKPGNGNELYNIHSIPKTNEIQ
;
A
#
# COMPACT_ATOMS: atom_id res chain seq x y z
N MET A 1 -14.72 9.45 -15.83
CA MET A 1 -13.63 8.73 -15.11
C MET A 1 -12.31 9.06 -15.81
N LEU A 2 -11.36 9.66 -15.12
CA LEU A 2 -9.99 9.88 -15.59
C LEU A 2 -9.12 8.71 -15.06
N LEU A 3 -8.42 8.01 -15.95
CA LEU A 3 -7.58 6.87 -15.62
C LEU A 3 -6.12 7.21 -15.88
N ARG A 4 -5.26 6.85 -14.92
CA ARG A 4 -3.81 6.99 -15.06
C ARG A 4 -3.13 5.65 -14.77
N ALA A 5 -1.97 5.42 -15.38
CA ALA A 5 -1.08 4.30 -15.08
C ALA A 5 0.23 4.81 -14.49
N SER A 6 0.80 4.09 -13.52
CA SER A 6 2.15 4.39 -13.04
C SER A 6 3.15 4.34 -14.19
N TYR A 7 4.26 5.06 -14.07
CA TYR A 7 5.19 5.22 -15.20
C TYR A 7 5.66 3.89 -15.82
N TRP A 8 5.97 2.88 -15.00
CA TRP A 8 6.37 1.58 -15.53
C TRP A 8 5.19 0.79 -16.10
N THR A 9 4.01 0.82 -15.47
CA THR A 9 2.78 0.24 -16.03
C THR A 9 2.48 0.84 -17.40
N TRP A 10 2.59 2.17 -17.54
CA TRP A 10 2.41 2.87 -18.80
C TRP A 10 3.42 2.42 -19.84
N LYS A 11 4.69 2.23 -19.47
CA LYS A 11 5.72 1.71 -20.39
C LYS A 11 5.35 0.32 -20.92
N ILE A 12 4.94 -0.60 -20.02
CA ILE A 12 4.56 -1.98 -20.39
C ILE A 12 3.40 -1.96 -21.38
N ILE A 13 2.31 -1.23 -21.08
CA ILE A 13 1.13 -1.14 -21.95
C ILE A 13 1.51 -0.59 -23.35
N ASN A 14 2.49 0.30 -23.41
CA ASN A 14 2.97 0.87 -24.67
C ASN A 14 4.13 0.07 -25.32
N GLY A 15 4.32 -1.20 -24.95
CA GLY A 15 5.32 -2.09 -25.53
C GLY A 15 6.77 -1.67 -25.28
N LYS A 16 7.02 -0.88 -24.21
CA LYS A 16 8.36 -0.41 -23.85
C LYS A 16 8.97 -1.30 -22.77
N ASN A 17 10.23 -1.61 -22.90
CA ASN A 17 10.96 -2.39 -21.90
C ASN A 17 11.10 -1.64 -20.58
N ILE A 18 11.05 -2.39 -19.50
CA ILE A 18 11.39 -1.98 -18.14
C ILE A 18 12.50 -2.89 -17.60
N PRO A 19 13.35 -2.39 -16.67
CA PRO A 19 14.54 -3.14 -16.22
C PRO A 19 14.18 -4.40 -15.42
N GLU A 20 13.00 -4.46 -14.81
CA GLU A 20 12.62 -5.52 -13.88
C GLU A 20 11.21 -6.03 -14.16
N ALA A 21 10.96 -7.31 -13.80
CA ALA A 21 9.63 -7.90 -13.91
C ALA A 21 8.63 -7.20 -12.98
N MET A 22 7.50 -6.77 -13.52
CA MET A 22 6.43 -6.14 -12.76
C MET A 22 5.10 -6.88 -13.01
N PRO A 23 4.79 -7.89 -12.17
CA PRO A 23 3.59 -8.71 -12.35
C PRO A 23 2.28 -7.97 -12.05
N THR A 24 2.35 -6.82 -11.34
CA THR A 24 1.18 -5.99 -11.02
C THR A 24 1.20 -4.71 -11.84
N GLY A 25 0.11 -4.46 -12.57
CA GLY A 25 -0.17 -3.17 -13.19
C GLY A 25 -0.79 -2.21 -12.17
N TYR A 26 -0.23 -1.01 -12.01
CA TYR A 26 -0.71 0.00 -11.06
C TYR A 26 -1.42 1.12 -11.78
N PHE A 27 -2.69 1.31 -11.44
CA PHE A 27 -3.58 2.31 -12.03
C PHE A 27 -4.17 3.21 -10.97
N MET A 28 -4.56 4.41 -11.35
CA MET A 28 -5.22 5.38 -10.49
C MET A 28 -6.47 5.92 -11.19
N LEU A 29 -7.61 5.79 -10.52
CA LEU A 29 -8.80 6.54 -10.87
C LEU A 29 -8.64 7.92 -10.24
N ASP A 30 -8.44 8.93 -11.10
CA ASP A 30 -8.09 10.28 -10.72
C ASP A 30 -9.30 11.22 -10.77
N GLY A 31 -9.27 12.24 -9.92
CA GLY A 31 -10.30 13.24 -9.79
C GLY A 31 -10.06 14.16 -8.59
N GLU A 32 -10.96 15.08 -8.33
CA GLU A 32 -10.89 15.98 -7.18
C GLU A 32 -11.32 15.26 -5.90
N CYS A 33 -10.35 14.99 -5.02
CA CYS A 33 -10.61 14.27 -3.78
C CYS A 33 -11.51 15.08 -2.83
N ALA A 34 -12.54 14.46 -2.29
CA ALA A 34 -13.41 15.06 -1.27
C ALA A 34 -12.72 15.23 0.09
N TYR A 35 -11.60 14.54 0.33
CA TYR A 35 -10.90 14.50 1.61
C TYR A 35 -9.62 15.34 1.61
N ASN A 36 -9.13 15.62 2.82
CA ASN A 36 -8.01 16.54 3.02
C ASN A 36 -6.91 15.91 3.88
N CYS A 37 -6.45 14.70 3.51
CA CYS A 37 -5.40 13.99 4.22
C CYS A 37 -4.08 14.78 4.15
N SER A 38 -3.46 15.08 5.31
CA SER A 38 -2.36 16.04 5.44
C SER A 38 -1.09 15.66 4.67
N TYR A 39 -0.89 14.37 4.36
CA TYR A 39 0.28 13.83 3.67
C TYR A 39 0.02 13.54 2.17
N CYS A 40 -1.23 13.68 1.69
CA CYS A 40 -1.63 13.18 0.38
C CYS A 40 -1.51 14.26 -0.70
N THR A 41 -0.89 13.92 -1.83
CA THR A 41 -0.79 14.79 -3.00
C THR A 41 -2.15 15.09 -3.66
N HIS A 42 -3.13 14.19 -3.49
CA HIS A 42 -4.50 14.34 -3.97
C HIS A 42 -5.45 14.91 -2.91
N ALA A 43 -4.94 15.40 -1.75
CA ALA A 43 -5.80 16.05 -0.78
C ALA A 43 -6.46 17.30 -1.40
N ARG A 44 -7.73 17.57 -1.02
CA ARG A 44 -8.51 18.68 -1.57
C ARG A 44 -7.76 20.02 -1.58
N ASP A 45 -7.03 20.32 -0.51
CA ASP A 45 -6.30 21.59 -0.36
C ASP A 45 -4.80 21.45 -0.77
N SER A 46 -4.41 20.32 -1.38
CA SER A 46 -3.04 20.15 -1.86
C SER A 46 -2.78 20.98 -3.11
N SER A 47 -1.64 21.64 -3.16
CA SER A 47 -1.15 22.31 -4.38
C SER A 47 -0.16 21.45 -5.18
N SER A 48 -0.04 20.16 -4.83
CA SER A 48 0.78 19.21 -5.58
C SER A 48 0.19 18.96 -6.98
N ASP A 49 1.06 18.70 -7.96
CA ASP A 49 0.60 18.29 -9.28
C ASP A 49 -0.07 16.90 -9.22
N SER A 50 -1.32 16.80 -9.67
CA SER A 50 -2.16 15.59 -9.62
C SER A 50 -1.58 14.39 -10.39
N LYS A 51 -0.61 14.63 -11.27
CA LYS A 51 0.12 13.53 -11.95
C LYS A 51 1.01 12.71 -11.00
N PHE A 52 1.19 13.13 -9.75
CA PHE A 52 2.01 12.42 -8.78
C PHE A 52 1.15 11.78 -7.70
N LEU A 53 1.40 10.52 -7.41
CA LEU A 53 1.01 9.89 -6.15
C LEU A 53 2.30 9.50 -5.43
N SER A 54 2.57 10.11 -4.27
CA SER A 54 3.90 10.11 -3.65
C SER A 54 4.95 10.64 -4.66
N ARG A 55 6.01 9.90 -4.94
CA ARG A 55 7.08 10.27 -5.89
C ARG A 55 6.88 9.73 -7.29
N ILE A 56 5.89 8.88 -7.49
CA ILE A 56 5.62 8.24 -8.78
C ILE A 56 4.80 9.16 -9.66
N SER A 57 5.21 9.34 -10.91
CA SER A 57 4.40 10.00 -11.92
C SER A 57 3.43 9.01 -12.57
N TRP A 58 2.21 9.46 -12.77
CA TRP A 58 1.13 8.69 -13.35
C TRP A 58 0.70 9.32 -14.67
N LYS A 59 0.76 8.52 -15.72
CA LYS A 59 0.44 8.96 -17.09
C LYS A 59 -1.02 8.64 -17.40
N GLU A 60 -1.71 9.56 -18.06
CA GLU A 60 -3.05 9.32 -18.54
C GLU A 60 -3.08 8.19 -19.56
N ILE A 61 -4.09 7.34 -19.46
CA ILE A 61 -4.40 6.29 -20.41
C ILE A 61 -5.92 6.19 -20.56
N ASP A 62 -6.37 5.68 -21.68
CA ASP A 62 -7.77 5.30 -21.86
C ASP A 62 -8.03 3.88 -21.36
N VAL A 63 -9.31 3.58 -21.12
CA VAL A 63 -9.72 2.27 -20.58
C VAL A 63 -9.47 1.14 -21.58
N GLU A 64 -9.56 1.40 -22.87
CA GLU A 64 -9.31 0.39 -23.91
C GLU A 64 -7.83 -0.01 -23.92
N SER A 65 -6.92 0.94 -23.77
CA SER A 65 -5.49 0.65 -23.61
C SER A 65 -5.20 -0.25 -22.41
N LEU A 66 -5.86 -0.01 -21.28
CA LEU A 66 -5.79 -0.91 -20.12
C LEU A 66 -6.31 -2.30 -20.47
N LEU A 67 -7.52 -2.40 -21.05
CA LEU A 67 -8.17 -3.68 -21.37
C LEU A 67 -7.40 -4.49 -22.41
N ASN A 68 -6.74 -3.84 -23.35
CA ASN A 68 -5.89 -4.50 -24.33
C ASN A 68 -4.51 -4.92 -23.76
N GLY A 69 -4.10 -4.32 -22.64
CA GLY A 69 -2.84 -4.63 -21.97
C GLY A 69 -2.92 -5.63 -20.83
N LEU A 70 -4.09 -6.27 -20.58
CA LEU A 70 -4.30 -7.15 -19.41
C LEU A 70 -3.32 -8.32 -19.34
N ASP A 71 -2.98 -8.91 -20.47
CA ASP A 71 -2.12 -10.11 -20.55
C ASP A 71 -0.68 -9.85 -20.10
N ASN A 72 -0.30 -8.59 -19.95
CA ASN A 72 1.01 -8.24 -19.42
C ASN A 72 1.10 -8.38 -17.88
N PHE A 73 -0.02 -8.61 -17.19
CA PHE A 73 -0.09 -8.56 -15.74
C PHE A 73 -0.75 -9.81 -15.15
N LYS A 74 -0.31 -10.21 -13.96
CA LYS A 74 -0.99 -11.19 -13.11
C LYS A 74 -2.04 -10.55 -12.22
N ARG A 75 -1.88 -9.26 -11.94
CA ARG A 75 -2.73 -8.47 -11.07
C ARG A 75 -2.86 -7.04 -11.56
N LEU A 76 -4.03 -6.45 -11.37
CA LEU A 76 -4.25 -5.01 -11.49
C LEU A 76 -4.48 -4.43 -10.09
N CYS A 77 -3.85 -3.31 -9.81
CA CYS A 77 -4.02 -2.59 -8.56
C CYS A 77 -4.52 -1.16 -8.85
N PHE A 78 -5.76 -0.88 -8.47
CA PHE A 78 -6.40 0.42 -8.66
C PHE A 78 -6.32 1.22 -7.37
N GLN A 79 -5.63 2.37 -7.41
CA GLN A 79 -5.69 3.41 -6.40
C GLN A 79 -6.84 4.35 -6.77
N VAL A 80 -7.81 4.50 -5.89
CA VAL A 80 -9.01 5.31 -6.20
C VAL A 80 -8.94 6.62 -5.42
N VAL A 81 -8.81 7.73 -6.13
CA VAL A 81 -9.02 9.07 -5.56
C VAL A 81 -10.50 9.22 -5.24
N ASN A 82 -10.82 9.68 -4.03
CA ASN A 82 -12.21 9.68 -3.55
C ASN A 82 -12.95 10.95 -4.00
N TYR A 83 -13.26 11.02 -5.28
CA TYR A 83 -14.16 12.03 -5.86
C TYR A 83 -15.63 11.55 -5.82
N ASN A 84 -16.57 12.43 -6.09
CA ASN A 84 -17.98 12.05 -6.13
C ASN A 84 -18.26 11.03 -7.25
N GLY A 85 -18.78 9.85 -6.89
CA GLY A 85 -19.02 8.74 -7.81
C GLY A 85 -17.82 7.78 -7.98
N ALA A 86 -16.69 7.99 -7.29
CA ALA A 86 -15.48 7.18 -7.43
C ALA A 86 -15.71 5.68 -7.17
N ILE A 87 -16.57 5.32 -6.21
CA ILE A 87 -16.91 3.91 -5.91
C ILE A 87 -17.61 3.25 -7.11
N GLU A 88 -18.58 3.95 -7.71
CA GLU A 88 -19.32 3.43 -8.88
C GLU A 88 -18.41 3.30 -10.11
N ASP A 89 -17.53 4.28 -10.33
CA ASP A 89 -16.54 4.22 -11.41
C ASP A 89 -15.58 3.04 -11.22
N ALA A 90 -15.10 2.81 -9.99
CA ALA A 90 -14.21 1.69 -9.67
C ALA A 90 -14.91 0.33 -9.86
N LYS A 91 -16.17 0.19 -9.45
CA LYS A 91 -16.98 -1.01 -9.70
C LYS A 91 -17.21 -1.25 -11.18
N THR A 92 -17.54 -0.19 -11.92
CA THR A 92 -17.75 -0.26 -13.38
C THR A 92 -16.46 -0.74 -14.09
N LEU A 93 -15.32 -0.18 -13.71
CA LEU A 93 -14.04 -0.60 -14.28
C LEU A 93 -13.71 -2.06 -13.92
N ALA A 94 -13.95 -2.48 -12.68
CA ALA A 94 -13.74 -3.87 -12.26
C ALA A 94 -14.62 -4.85 -13.07
N LYS A 95 -15.90 -4.52 -13.33
CA LYS A 95 -16.79 -5.31 -14.20
C LYS A 95 -16.23 -5.43 -15.61
N ARG A 96 -15.82 -4.34 -16.23
CA ARG A 96 -15.22 -4.35 -17.58
C ARG A 96 -13.97 -5.21 -17.66
N VAL A 97 -13.11 -5.15 -16.63
CA VAL A 97 -11.93 -6.03 -16.55
C VAL A 97 -12.37 -7.49 -16.45
N ARG A 98 -13.37 -7.83 -15.62
CA ARG A 98 -13.89 -9.20 -15.47
C ARG A 98 -14.54 -9.75 -16.73
N GLU A 99 -15.25 -8.92 -17.49
CA GLU A 99 -15.82 -9.30 -18.79
C GLU A 99 -14.72 -9.69 -19.80
N LYS A 100 -13.59 -8.97 -19.78
CA LYS A 100 -12.47 -9.22 -20.69
C LYS A 100 -11.55 -10.36 -20.21
N ASN A 101 -11.30 -10.46 -18.90
CA ASN A 101 -10.45 -11.49 -18.29
C ASN A 101 -11.03 -11.91 -16.93
N LYS A 102 -11.48 -13.18 -16.85
CA LYS A 102 -12.14 -13.73 -15.65
C LYS A 102 -11.15 -14.06 -14.53
N ASP A 103 -9.87 -14.28 -14.83
CA ASP A 103 -8.91 -14.86 -13.92
C ASP A 103 -7.92 -13.85 -13.31
N ILE A 104 -7.70 -12.71 -13.98
CA ILE A 104 -6.74 -11.71 -13.50
C ILE A 104 -7.13 -11.20 -12.11
N ALA A 105 -6.18 -11.15 -11.19
CA ALA A 105 -6.45 -10.62 -9.85
C ALA A 105 -6.70 -9.10 -9.90
N ILE A 106 -7.75 -8.63 -9.21
CA ILE A 106 -8.08 -7.19 -9.09
C ILE A 106 -7.96 -6.78 -7.65
N SER A 107 -7.08 -5.83 -7.36
CA SER A 107 -6.98 -5.14 -6.07
C SER A 107 -7.47 -3.71 -6.23
N ILE A 108 -8.32 -3.26 -5.30
CA ILE A 108 -8.77 -1.87 -5.23
C ILE A 108 -8.38 -1.30 -3.87
N SER A 109 -7.81 -0.11 -3.83
CA SER A 109 -7.54 0.63 -2.61
C SER A 109 -8.27 1.95 -2.64
N THR A 110 -9.16 2.15 -1.68
CA THR A 110 -10.01 3.35 -1.57
C THR A 110 -10.41 3.60 -0.12
N ARG A 111 -10.95 4.77 0.16
CA ARG A 111 -11.63 5.01 1.43
C ARG A 111 -13.03 4.43 1.35
N ILE A 112 -13.32 3.47 2.19
CA ILE A 112 -14.63 2.89 2.37
C ILE A 112 -15.38 3.69 3.43
N LEU A 113 -16.65 3.99 3.17
CA LEU A 113 -17.51 4.73 4.08
C LEU A 113 -18.58 3.83 4.72
N ASP A 114 -18.97 2.77 4.04
CA ASP A 114 -20.04 1.89 4.47
C ASP A 114 -19.69 0.41 4.23
N LYS A 115 -20.32 -0.47 5.02
CA LYS A 115 -20.16 -1.92 4.86
C LYS A 115 -20.69 -2.41 3.51
N SER A 116 -21.73 -1.80 2.99
CA SER A 116 -22.31 -2.12 1.68
C SER A 116 -21.33 -1.86 0.53
N ASP A 117 -20.45 -0.86 0.63
CA ASP A 117 -19.40 -0.64 -0.34
C ASP A 117 -18.43 -1.84 -0.42
N ILE A 118 -18.13 -2.44 0.74
CA ILE A 118 -17.27 -3.63 0.80
C ILE A 118 -17.93 -4.78 0.04
N ASP A 119 -19.19 -5.07 0.35
CA ASP A 119 -19.96 -6.13 -0.29
C ASP A 119 -20.05 -5.89 -1.81
N ALA A 120 -20.36 -4.68 -2.23
CA ALA A 120 -20.50 -4.31 -3.63
C ALA A 120 -19.19 -4.49 -4.45
N PHE A 121 -18.01 -4.25 -3.86
CA PHE A 121 -16.75 -4.53 -4.55
C PHE A 121 -16.53 -6.03 -4.76
N PHE A 122 -16.86 -6.87 -3.78
CA PHE A 122 -16.72 -8.31 -3.93
C PHE A 122 -17.74 -8.93 -4.89
N GLU A 123 -18.95 -8.39 -4.95
CA GLU A 123 -19.98 -8.78 -5.93
C GLU A 123 -19.54 -8.53 -7.39
N VAL A 124 -18.77 -7.49 -7.65
CA VAL A 124 -18.22 -7.21 -8.99
C VAL A 124 -16.92 -7.95 -9.29
N GLY A 125 -16.49 -8.88 -8.42
CA GLY A 125 -15.35 -9.75 -8.66
C GLY A 125 -13.98 -9.15 -8.27
N VAL A 126 -13.92 -8.14 -7.41
CA VAL A 126 -12.65 -7.66 -6.82
C VAL A 126 -12.02 -8.79 -6.01
N SER A 127 -10.72 -9.02 -6.17
CA SER A 127 -10.00 -10.08 -5.46
C SER A 127 -9.57 -9.65 -4.06
N ASN A 128 -9.04 -8.43 -3.94
CA ASN A 128 -8.60 -7.85 -2.67
C ASN A 128 -9.06 -6.38 -2.56
N LEU A 129 -9.58 -6.02 -1.40
CA LEU A 129 -9.95 -4.64 -1.08
C LEU A 129 -9.01 -4.07 -0.02
N GLY A 130 -8.33 -2.99 -0.35
CA GLY A 130 -7.46 -2.24 0.54
C GLY A 130 -8.23 -1.14 1.27
N ILE A 131 -8.40 -1.29 2.58
CA ILE A 131 -9.00 -0.29 3.46
C ILE A 131 -7.88 0.35 4.28
N ALA A 132 -7.44 1.54 3.86
CA ALA A 132 -6.22 2.16 4.38
C ALA A 132 -6.37 2.68 5.82
N ILE A 133 -5.53 2.20 6.73
CA ILE A 133 -5.34 2.80 8.06
C ILE A 133 -4.43 4.03 7.94
N ASP A 134 -3.32 3.93 7.22
CA ASP A 134 -2.24 4.90 7.07
C ASP A 134 -1.55 5.31 8.38
N VAL A 135 -2.29 5.73 9.42
CA VAL A 135 -1.75 6.31 10.66
C VAL A 135 -2.16 5.43 11.84
N ALA A 136 -1.18 4.89 12.58
CA ALA A 136 -1.42 3.93 13.66
C ALA A 136 -1.95 4.55 14.97
N ASP A 137 -1.58 5.81 15.26
CA ASP A 137 -2.09 6.55 16.43
C ASP A 137 -3.46 7.16 16.16
N SER A 138 -4.40 7.01 17.08
CA SER A 138 -5.79 7.45 16.92
C SER A 138 -5.95 8.97 16.82
N THR A 139 -5.18 9.73 17.60
CA THR A 139 -5.21 11.19 17.62
C THR A 139 -4.63 11.75 16.32
N LEU A 140 -3.50 11.22 15.89
CA LEU A 140 -2.86 11.59 14.62
C LEU A 140 -3.70 11.14 13.42
N HIS A 141 -4.33 9.97 13.49
CA HIS A 141 -5.25 9.51 12.46
C HIS A 141 -6.39 10.50 12.25
N LYS A 142 -7.07 10.92 13.33
CA LYS A 142 -8.12 11.93 13.26
C LYS A 142 -7.59 13.26 12.72
N ARG A 143 -6.44 13.71 13.21
CA ARG A 143 -5.79 14.97 12.80
C ARG A 143 -5.41 14.99 11.33
N TYR A 144 -4.82 13.90 10.81
CA TYR A 144 -4.25 13.87 9.47
C TYR A 144 -5.22 13.34 8.41
N ARG A 145 -6.18 12.48 8.78
CA ARG A 145 -7.16 11.91 7.86
C ARG A 145 -8.57 12.51 8.01
N GLY A 146 -8.81 13.29 9.09
CA GLY A 146 -10.13 13.87 9.37
C GLY A 146 -11.21 12.84 9.71
N TRP A 147 -10.82 11.70 10.34
CA TRP A 147 -11.67 10.53 10.50
C TRP A 147 -11.23 9.72 11.74
N GLU A 148 -12.15 9.02 12.40
CA GLU A 148 -11.83 8.21 13.57
C GLU A 148 -11.20 6.86 13.17
N LEU A 149 -10.06 6.50 13.77
CA LEU A 149 -9.38 5.23 13.52
C LEU A 149 -10.29 4.03 13.80
N ASN A 150 -11.05 4.07 14.90
CA ASN A 150 -11.93 2.97 15.30
C ASN A 150 -12.95 2.63 14.21
N TYR A 151 -13.50 3.63 13.53
CA TYR A 151 -14.44 3.37 12.44
C TYR A 151 -13.76 2.65 11.25
N THR A 152 -12.54 3.04 10.91
CA THR A 152 -11.75 2.31 9.91
C THR A 152 -11.51 0.86 10.32
N LEU A 153 -11.18 0.64 11.60
CA LEU A 153 -10.94 -0.70 12.15
C LEU A 153 -12.22 -1.57 12.16
N GLU A 154 -13.39 -0.99 12.41
CA GLU A 154 -14.69 -1.68 12.33
C GLU A 154 -15.01 -2.12 10.90
N LEU A 155 -14.75 -1.29 9.89
CA LEU A 155 -14.91 -1.65 8.48
C LEU A 155 -13.96 -2.77 8.07
N ILE A 156 -12.70 -2.71 8.49
CA ILE A 156 -11.72 -3.77 8.26
C ILE A 156 -12.17 -5.07 8.91
N GLN A 157 -12.61 -5.02 10.16
CA GLN A 157 -13.11 -6.20 10.90
C GLN A 157 -14.31 -6.82 10.19
N TYR A 158 -15.30 -6.01 9.79
CA TYR A 158 -16.45 -6.48 9.03
C TYR A 158 -16.02 -7.20 7.74
N GLY A 159 -15.17 -6.55 6.96
CA GLY A 159 -14.69 -7.11 5.70
C GLY A 159 -13.89 -8.39 5.89
N ALA A 160 -13.00 -8.45 6.91
CA ALA A 160 -12.17 -9.61 7.20
C ALA A 160 -13.01 -10.82 7.64
N GLN A 161 -14.05 -10.61 8.45
CA GLN A 161 -14.96 -11.67 8.87
C GLN A 161 -15.82 -12.21 7.73
N ARG A 162 -16.28 -11.33 6.83
CA ARG A 162 -17.17 -11.71 5.72
C ARG A 162 -16.42 -12.24 4.50
N TYR A 163 -15.21 -11.75 4.27
CA TYR A 163 -14.34 -12.08 3.12
C TYR A 163 -12.92 -12.42 3.59
N PRO A 164 -12.71 -13.57 4.25
CA PRO A 164 -11.41 -13.94 4.81
C PRO A 164 -10.28 -13.87 3.80
N SER A 165 -9.13 -13.34 4.21
CA SER A 165 -7.91 -13.15 3.40
C SER A 165 -8.07 -12.24 2.18
N ARG A 166 -9.19 -11.51 2.05
CA ARG A 166 -9.42 -10.62 0.91
C ARG A 166 -9.37 -9.13 1.27
N ILE A 167 -9.31 -8.81 2.56
CA ILE A 167 -9.06 -7.44 3.04
C ILE A 167 -7.58 -7.23 3.24
N THR A 168 -7.10 -6.08 2.81
CA THR A 168 -5.73 -5.61 3.08
C THR A 168 -5.76 -4.21 3.64
N THR A 169 -4.70 -3.83 4.32
CA THR A 169 -4.51 -2.43 4.75
C THR A 169 -3.09 -1.98 4.49
N HIS A 170 -2.81 -0.71 4.73
CA HIS A 170 -1.45 -0.21 4.74
C HIS A 170 -1.22 0.82 5.84
N LEU A 171 0.03 0.90 6.26
CA LEU A 171 0.53 1.89 7.21
C LEU A 171 1.62 2.73 6.56
N ILE A 172 1.62 4.02 6.88
CA ILE A 172 2.68 4.95 6.52
C ILE A 172 3.48 5.23 7.79
N VAL A 173 4.66 4.62 7.89
CA VAL A 173 5.56 4.78 9.05
C VAL A 173 6.23 6.16 8.98
N GLY A 174 6.20 6.90 10.07
CA GLY A 174 6.87 8.20 10.21
C GLY A 174 5.92 9.41 10.19
N LEU A 175 4.64 9.20 10.45
CA LEU A 175 3.65 10.28 10.60
C LEU A 175 3.53 10.80 12.04
N GLY A 176 4.42 10.36 12.95
CA GLY A 176 4.47 10.79 14.35
C GLY A 176 3.96 9.76 15.35
N GLU A 177 3.47 8.63 14.89
CA GLU A 177 3.11 7.47 15.71
C GLU A 177 4.35 6.85 16.37
N THR A 178 4.15 6.16 17.50
CA THR A 178 5.21 5.35 18.14
C THR A 178 5.28 3.95 17.51
N ASP A 179 6.40 3.23 17.73
CA ASP A 179 6.53 1.85 17.29
C ASP A 179 5.57 0.94 18.06
N ARG A 180 5.24 1.31 19.31
CA ARG A 180 4.23 0.61 20.11
C ARG A 180 2.82 0.74 19.49
N ASP A 181 2.46 1.87 18.91
CA ASP A 181 1.18 2.04 18.23
C ASP A 181 1.13 1.18 16.95
N ILE A 182 2.23 1.10 16.21
CA ILE A 182 2.36 0.22 15.06
C ILE A 182 2.19 -1.25 15.45
N LEU A 183 2.85 -1.71 16.55
CA LEU A 183 2.70 -3.07 17.03
C LEU A 183 1.25 -3.42 17.38
N LYS A 184 0.53 -2.53 18.09
CA LYS A 184 -0.90 -2.73 18.39
C LYS A 184 -1.76 -2.95 17.13
N ILE A 185 -1.48 -2.17 16.06
CA ILE A 185 -2.16 -2.36 14.78
C ILE A 185 -1.76 -3.70 14.14
N PHE A 186 -0.48 -4.08 14.18
CA PHE A 186 -0.02 -5.37 13.65
C PHE A 186 -0.71 -6.54 14.34
N GLU A 187 -0.75 -6.54 15.67
CA GLU A 187 -1.43 -7.60 16.47
C GLU A 187 -2.91 -7.71 16.07
N LYS A 188 -3.61 -6.57 15.96
CA LYS A 188 -5.02 -6.56 15.56
C LYS A 188 -5.23 -7.07 14.13
N MET A 189 -4.41 -6.64 13.18
CA MET A 189 -4.53 -7.08 11.79
C MET A 189 -4.17 -8.56 11.63
N LYS A 190 -3.14 -9.04 12.33
CA LYS A 190 -2.79 -10.46 12.36
C LYS A 190 -3.93 -11.33 12.90
N ALA A 191 -4.54 -10.94 14.00
CA ALA A 191 -5.69 -11.63 14.58
C ALA A 191 -6.90 -11.69 13.62
N LEU A 192 -7.04 -10.72 12.73
CA LEU A 192 -8.10 -10.67 11.70
C LEU A 192 -7.71 -11.34 10.38
N GLY A 193 -6.47 -11.83 10.22
CA GLY A 193 -5.97 -12.36 8.95
C GLY A 193 -5.88 -11.32 7.84
N VAL A 194 -5.62 -10.05 8.22
CA VAL A 194 -5.54 -8.91 7.29
C VAL A 194 -4.08 -8.59 6.98
N GLU A 195 -3.72 -8.63 5.70
CA GLU A 195 -2.38 -8.31 5.22
C GLU A 195 -2.08 -6.81 5.31
N ILE A 196 -0.87 -6.47 5.78
CA ILE A 196 -0.40 -5.08 5.91
C ILE A 196 0.71 -4.77 4.91
N ALA A 197 0.50 -3.75 4.11
CA ALA A 197 1.55 -3.14 3.30
C ALA A 197 2.18 -1.95 4.04
N LEU A 198 3.51 -1.87 4.05
CA LEU A 198 4.26 -0.77 4.66
C LEU A 198 4.70 0.27 3.64
N PHE A 199 4.57 1.53 4.02
CA PHE A 199 5.12 2.68 3.31
C PHE A 199 5.95 3.52 4.29
N ALA A 200 7.09 4.03 3.85
CA ALA A 200 7.78 5.09 4.57
C ALA A 200 7.13 6.44 4.23
N PHE A 201 6.82 7.24 5.23
CA PHE A 201 6.36 8.60 4.98
C PHE A 201 7.37 9.34 4.10
N THR A 202 6.87 9.96 3.06
CA THR A 202 7.68 10.73 2.10
C THR A 202 7.06 12.12 1.96
N PRO A 203 7.72 13.18 2.44
CA PRO A 203 7.20 14.54 2.31
C PRO A 203 7.16 14.93 0.84
N VAL A 204 6.04 15.48 0.40
CA VAL A 204 5.85 15.95 -0.97
C VAL A 204 5.43 17.41 -0.95
N LYS A 205 6.08 18.22 -1.80
CA LYS A 205 5.79 19.65 -1.95
C LYS A 205 4.31 19.86 -2.29
N GLY A 206 3.70 20.84 -1.65
CA GLY A 206 2.29 21.18 -1.83
C GLY A 206 1.34 20.41 -0.91
N THR A 207 1.82 19.48 -0.08
CA THR A 207 1.05 18.84 0.98
C THR A 207 1.22 19.59 2.31
N LYS A 208 0.28 19.40 3.27
CA LYS A 208 0.40 20.01 4.61
C LYS A 208 1.63 19.54 5.39
N LEU A 209 2.16 18.36 5.07
CA LEU A 209 3.34 17.77 5.71
C LEU A 209 4.60 17.85 4.84
N GLU A 210 4.68 18.77 3.89
CA GLU A 210 5.82 18.91 2.96
C GLU A 210 7.17 19.19 3.65
N HIS A 211 7.15 19.73 4.86
CA HIS A 211 8.34 20.05 5.67
C HIS A 211 8.61 19.02 6.78
N ALA A 212 7.77 18.01 6.93
CA ALA A 212 7.99 16.96 7.93
C ALA A 212 9.13 16.02 7.49
N ARG A 213 9.72 15.32 8.46
CA ARG A 213 10.87 14.43 8.21
C ARG A 213 10.41 13.02 7.85
N MET A 214 11.13 12.37 6.97
CA MET A 214 11.02 10.93 6.76
C MET A 214 11.45 10.18 8.02
N PRO A 215 10.94 8.96 8.26
CA PRO A 215 11.51 8.10 9.31
C PRO A 215 12.96 7.77 8.96
N SER A 216 13.80 7.48 9.97
CA SER A 216 15.13 6.94 9.68
C SER A 216 14.99 5.56 9.02
N LEU A 217 15.94 5.22 8.15
CA LEU A 217 15.96 3.90 7.52
C LEU A 217 16.08 2.79 8.57
N GLU A 218 16.86 3.01 9.64
CA GLU A 218 17.00 2.08 10.76
C GLU A 218 15.65 1.78 11.42
N ARG A 219 14.86 2.83 11.80
CA ARG A 219 13.52 2.65 12.37
C ARG A 219 12.62 1.87 11.42
N TYR A 220 12.62 2.25 10.14
CA TYR A 220 11.77 1.59 9.14
C TYR A 220 12.15 0.11 8.99
N ARG A 221 13.44 -0.24 9.00
CA ARG A 221 13.93 -1.63 8.96
C ARG A 221 13.46 -2.44 10.16
N LYS A 222 13.49 -1.89 11.38
CA LYS A 222 12.97 -2.56 12.58
C LYS A 222 11.48 -2.90 12.41
N ILE A 223 10.68 -1.97 11.88
CA ILE A 223 9.25 -2.20 11.60
C ILE A 223 9.05 -3.24 10.49
N GLN A 224 9.86 -3.22 9.44
CA GLN A 224 9.81 -4.24 8.38
C GLN A 224 10.14 -5.64 8.93
N ILE A 225 11.17 -5.76 9.78
CA ILE A 225 11.52 -7.04 10.42
C ILE A 225 10.39 -7.51 11.33
N LEU A 226 9.83 -6.63 12.16
CA LEU A 226 8.69 -6.96 13.01
C LEU A 226 7.52 -7.51 12.18
N ARG A 227 7.14 -6.79 11.11
CA ARG A 227 6.07 -7.25 10.20
C ARG A 227 6.39 -8.62 9.60
N TYR A 228 7.59 -8.79 9.07
CA TYR A 228 8.02 -10.04 8.42
C TYR A 228 7.95 -11.23 9.37
N LEU A 229 8.46 -11.08 10.59
CA LEU A 229 8.38 -12.12 11.59
C LEU A 229 6.94 -12.48 11.95
N MET A 230 6.09 -11.47 12.15
CA MET A 230 4.68 -11.69 12.54
C MET A 230 3.83 -12.27 11.40
N PHE A 231 3.93 -11.74 10.17
CA PHE A 231 3.00 -12.06 9.08
C PHE A 231 3.54 -13.11 8.11
N ASP A 232 4.82 -13.03 7.74
CA ASP A 232 5.38 -13.95 6.74
C ASP A 232 5.96 -15.21 7.38
N LYS A 233 6.39 -15.11 8.65
CA LYS A 233 6.97 -16.24 9.41
C LYS A 233 6.05 -16.78 10.51
N ASP A 234 4.90 -16.16 10.70
CA ASP A 234 3.89 -16.54 11.71
C ASP A 234 4.45 -16.65 13.14
N GLN A 235 5.43 -15.80 13.46
CA GLN A 235 6.10 -15.79 14.76
C GLN A 235 5.33 -14.98 15.80
N THR A 236 5.38 -15.44 17.05
CA THR A 236 5.11 -14.59 18.21
C THR A 236 6.34 -13.74 18.48
N VAL A 237 6.19 -12.43 18.37
CA VAL A 237 7.29 -11.49 18.58
C VAL A 237 6.99 -10.61 19.78
N HIS A 238 7.94 -10.52 20.72
CA HIS A 238 7.90 -9.56 21.81
C HIS A 238 8.85 -8.42 21.50
N ALA A 239 8.36 -7.18 21.56
CA ALA A 239 9.18 -5.98 21.38
C ALA A 239 9.48 -5.34 22.72
N GLU A 240 10.76 -5.09 22.99
CA GLU A 240 11.21 -4.22 24.06
C GLU A 240 11.28 -2.79 23.51
N PHE A 241 10.92 -1.80 24.34
CA PHE A 241 10.81 -0.41 23.91
C PHE A 241 11.70 0.47 24.76
N ASP A 242 12.17 1.57 24.19
CA ASP A 242 12.85 2.64 24.90
C ASP A 242 11.84 3.58 25.59
N GLU A 243 12.32 4.64 26.25
CA GLU A 243 11.53 5.64 26.96
C GLU A 243 10.60 6.47 26.04
N HIS A 244 10.80 6.39 24.72
CA HIS A 244 9.99 7.05 23.70
C HIS A 244 9.09 6.09 22.93
N ASP A 245 8.91 4.87 23.43
CA ASP A 245 8.13 3.80 22.77
C ASP A 245 8.64 3.40 21.37
N ASN A 246 9.95 3.62 21.08
CA ASN A 246 10.60 3.04 19.92
C ASN A 246 11.12 1.63 20.22
N ILE A 247 11.10 0.75 19.24
CA ILE A 247 11.64 -0.60 19.39
C ILE A 247 13.15 -0.53 19.64
N SER A 248 13.55 -0.99 20.84
CA SER A 248 14.97 -1.20 21.21
C SER A 248 15.43 -2.60 20.82
N LYS A 249 14.57 -3.64 20.99
CA LYS A 249 14.90 -5.02 20.69
C LYS A 249 13.64 -5.81 20.28
N LEU A 250 13.82 -6.76 19.37
CA LEU A 250 12.84 -7.77 19.02
C LEU A 250 13.28 -9.13 19.57
N VAL A 251 12.38 -9.80 20.30
CA VAL A 251 12.59 -11.12 20.86
C VAL A 251 11.60 -12.08 20.18
N TYR A 252 12.11 -13.11 19.54
CA TYR A 252 11.38 -14.14 18.82
C TYR A 252 12.09 -15.49 18.95
N ASP A 253 11.51 -16.57 18.43
CA ASP A 253 12.14 -17.89 18.49
C ASP A 253 13.38 -17.96 17.59
N GLN A 254 14.56 -17.91 18.20
CA GLN A 254 15.85 -17.93 17.51
C GLN A 254 16.23 -19.30 16.93
N THR A 255 15.49 -20.37 17.21
CA THR A 255 15.75 -21.68 16.56
C THR A 255 15.57 -21.61 15.05
N LEU A 256 14.92 -20.56 14.55
CA LEU A 256 14.70 -20.28 13.13
C LEU A 256 15.85 -19.50 12.47
N ASP A 257 16.79 -18.94 13.24
CA ASP A 257 17.83 -18.03 12.70
C ASP A 257 18.68 -18.67 11.59
N SER A 258 18.90 -19.99 11.64
CA SER A 258 19.63 -20.72 10.59
C SER A 258 18.89 -20.79 9.25
N THR A 259 17.57 -20.55 9.22
CA THR A 259 16.72 -20.62 8.02
C THR A 259 16.09 -19.28 7.67
N LEU A 260 16.30 -18.25 8.49
CA LEU A 260 15.67 -16.97 8.38
C LEU A 260 16.51 -16.03 7.50
N ASP A 261 16.07 -15.81 6.27
CA ASP A 261 16.65 -14.75 5.43
C ASP A 261 15.97 -13.42 5.74
N ILE A 262 16.61 -12.63 6.61
CA ILE A 262 16.13 -11.30 7.02
C ILE A 262 16.04 -10.33 5.83
N SER A 263 16.79 -10.53 4.75
CA SER A 263 16.72 -9.66 3.58
C SER A 263 15.31 -9.64 2.95
N ASN A 264 14.56 -10.73 3.09
CA ASN A 264 13.17 -10.80 2.65
C ASN A 264 12.23 -9.85 3.41
N ALA A 265 12.58 -9.45 4.63
CA ALA A 265 11.81 -8.45 5.39
C ALA A 265 11.77 -7.08 4.68
N PHE A 266 12.78 -6.78 3.88
CA PHE A 266 12.95 -5.49 3.22
C PHE A 266 12.25 -5.41 1.86
N LEU A 267 11.71 -6.53 1.39
CA LEU A 267 10.90 -6.56 0.19
C LEU A 267 9.59 -5.76 0.37
N THR A 268 9.05 -5.29 -0.73
CA THR A 268 7.74 -4.66 -0.74
C THR A 268 6.68 -5.62 -0.19
N SER A 269 6.01 -5.22 0.88
CA SER A 269 4.92 -5.97 1.51
C SER A 269 3.55 -5.62 0.91
N GLY A 270 2.55 -6.47 1.09
CA GLY A 270 1.17 -6.26 0.65
C GLY A 270 0.59 -7.44 -0.11
N CYS A 271 -0.34 -7.20 -1.04
CA CYS A 271 -0.97 -8.25 -1.83
C CYS A 271 0.07 -9.11 -2.55
N LYS A 272 -0.27 -10.37 -2.83
CA LYS A 272 0.56 -11.24 -3.66
C LYS A 272 0.94 -10.54 -4.97
N ASP A 273 2.17 -10.70 -5.41
CA ASP A 273 2.77 -10.05 -6.60
C ASP A 273 2.91 -8.52 -6.50
N CYS A 274 2.81 -7.92 -5.32
CA CYS A 274 2.98 -6.48 -5.13
C CYS A 274 4.46 -6.10 -5.15
N THR A 275 4.88 -5.26 -6.09
CA THR A 275 6.26 -4.80 -6.23
C THR A 275 6.42 -3.31 -5.94
N ARG A 276 5.47 -2.48 -6.31
CA ARG A 276 5.43 -1.01 -6.11
C ARG A 276 6.78 -0.31 -6.28
N PRO A 277 7.43 -0.38 -7.47
CA PRO A 277 8.78 0.14 -7.64
C PRO A 277 8.85 1.64 -7.32
N PHE A 278 9.83 2.03 -6.51
CA PHE A 278 10.19 3.42 -6.20
C PHE A 278 9.10 4.30 -5.57
N TYR A 279 8.07 3.73 -4.92
CA TYR A 279 7.02 4.53 -4.29
C TYR A 279 7.54 5.51 -3.22
N ASN A 280 8.52 5.08 -2.42
CA ASN A 280 9.14 5.88 -1.39
C ASN A 280 10.58 6.31 -1.71
N ASP A 281 11.12 5.87 -2.85
CA ASP A 281 12.53 5.92 -3.15
C ASP A 281 12.81 6.58 -4.49
N LYS A 282 14.06 6.96 -4.73
CA LYS A 282 14.52 7.41 -6.04
C LYS A 282 15.29 6.28 -6.73
N PRO A 283 15.15 6.10 -8.05
CA PRO A 283 16.06 5.24 -8.80
C PRO A 283 17.51 5.64 -8.55
N GLY A 284 18.38 4.65 -8.32
CA GLY A 284 19.81 4.88 -8.09
C GLY A 284 20.26 5.00 -6.64
N ASN A 285 19.36 4.90 -5.66
CA ASN A 285 19.75 4.91 -4.24
C ASN A 285 20.44 3.61 -3.76
N GLY A 286 20.64 2.62 -4.63
CA GLY A 286 21.34 1.38 -4.28
C GLY A 286 20.68 0.63 -3.12
N ASN A 287 21.45 0.25 -2.11
CA ASN A 287 20.99 -0.52 -0.93
C ASN A 287 20.23 0.31 0.12
N GLU A 288 20.07 1.62 -0.10
CA GLU A 288 19.38 2.53 0.82
C GLU A 288 17.89 2.68 0.54
N LEU A 289 17.31 1.80 -0.29
CA LEU A 289 15.88 1.80 -0.57
C LEU A 289 15.08 1.44 0.68
N TYR A 290 13.99 2.17 0.96
CA TYR A 290 13.05 1.84 2.02
C TYR A 290 12.30 0.52 1.72
N ASN A 291 11.93 0.30 0.46
CA ASN A 291 11.30 -0.95 0.03
C ASN A 291 12.04 -1.51 -1.19
N ILE A 292 12.56 -2.72 -1.04
CA ILE A 292 13.18 -3.46 -2.14
C ILE A 292 12.05 -4.13 -2.93
N HIS A 293 11.94 -3.86 -4.23
CA HIS A 293 10.84 -4.36 -5.06
C HIS A 293 11.18 -5.62 -5.83
N SER A 294 12.46 -5.99 -5.91
CA SER A 294 12.92 -7.28 -6.44
C SER A 294 14.19 -7.70 -5.71
N ILE A 295 14.40 -9.02 -5.56
CA ILE A 295 15.69 -9.54 -5.11
C ILE A 295 16.63 -9.47 -6.30
N PRO A 296 17.81 -8.82 -6.22
CA PRO A 296 18.81 -8.86 -7.28
C PRO A 296 19.11 -10.33 -7.62
N LYS A 297 19.04 -10.70 -8.88
CA LYS A 297 19.51 -12.02 -9.31
C LYS A 297 20.98 -12.09 -8.94
N THR A 298 21.39 -13.16 -8.25
CA THR A 298 22.74 -13.38 -7.69
C THR A 298 23.90 -13.30 -8.71
N ASN A 299 23.64 -13.02 -9.98
CA ASN A 299 24.62 -12.93 -11.06
C ASN A 299 25.02 -11.49 -11.45
N GLU A 300 24.54 -10.46 -10.74
CA GLU A 300 24.88 -9.06 -11.05
C GLU A 300 25.73 -8.37 -9.96
N ILE A 301 26.31 -9.16 -9.04
CA ILE A 301 27.34 -8.68 -8.11
C ILE A 301 28.69 -9.14 -8.66
N GLN A 302 29.23 -8.42 -9.62
CA GLN A 302 30.63 -8.41 -9.97
C GLN A 302 31.17 -6.98 -9.85
#